data_787ac51a42bbb4f879ff30a95db96a46
#
_entry.id   787ac51a42bbb4f879ff30a95db96a46
#
_cell.length_a   1.000
_cell.length_b   1.000
_cell.length_c   1.000
_cell.angle_alpha   90.00
_cell.angle_beta   90.00
_cell.angle_gamma   90.00
#
_symmetry.space_group_name_H-M   'P 1'
#
loop_
_entity.id
_entity.type
_entity.pdbx_description
1 polymer ?
#
loop_
_entity_poly.entity_id
_entity_poly.type
_entity_poly.pdbx_seq_one_letter_code
_entity_poly.pdbx_strand_id
1 'polypeptide(L)'
;MPKSKKPRKAYRPGGRVVENRLPSLLEMHALFTPIYKTLADLASGEVEHERGIPIMLFDGEWAAIHAAMIGWACCWDRICADQGIEYDSAPLRKLSKKLENGVMLEESDIEQAKANIEFTRQVFRRTTAGVLKRHSVTEQIAIEFEKRNLIKEAA
;
A
#
# COMPACT_ATOMS: atom_id res chain seq x y z
N MET A 1 -50.28 -1.58 -3.52
CA MET A 1 -49.62 -1.74 -3.49
C MET A 1 -48.56 -1.73 -3.66
N PRO A 2 -48.14 -1.60 -3.57
CA PRO A 2 -47.13 -1.40 -3.75
C PRO A 2 -46.17 -1.91 -3.95
N LYS A 3 -45.80 -2.18 -4.28
CA LYS A 3 -45.00 -2.63 -4.48
C LYS A 3 -43.94 -2.51 -4.61
N SER A 4 -43.72 -2.38 -4.92
CA SER A 4 -42.71 -2.19 -5.18
C SER A 4 -41.70 -2.39 -4.75
N LYS A 5 -41.35 -2.51 -4.31
CA LYS A 5 -40.37 -2.67 -3.73
C LYS A 5 -39.56 -3.51 -4.19
N LYS A 6 -39.60 -4.18 -4.83
CA LYS A 6 -38.77 -5.02 -5.27
C LYS A 6 -37.67 -4.58 -5.88
N PRO A 7 -37.63 -3.65 -6.40
CA PRO A 7 -36.49 -3.27 -7.12
C PRO A 7 -35.30 -3.33 -6.40
N ARG A 8 -35.30 -3.08 -5.22
CA ARG A 8 -34.12 -2.96 -4.63
C ARG A 8 -33.41 -4.14 -4.66
N LYS A 9 -33.98 -5.18 -4.77
CA LYS A 9 -33.27 -6.27 -4.77
C LYS A 9 -32.54 -6.42 -5.95
N ALA A 10 -32.89 -5.87 -6.93
CA ALA A 10 -32.15 -5.98 -8.14
C ALA A 10 -30.76 -5.45 -7.99
N TYR A 11 -30.55 -4.54 -7.07
CA TYR A 11 -29.25 -3.98 -6.88
C TYR A 11 -28.26 -5.02 -6.37
N ARG A 12 -27.11 -5.08 -7.00
CA ARG A 12 -26.11 -5.98 -6.65
C ARG A 12 -24.85 -5.30 -6.56
N PRO A 13 -24.34 -4.97 -5.40
CA PRO A 13 -23.12 -4.18 -5.22
C PRO A 13 -21.90 -4.83 -5.82
N GLY A 14 -21.87 -6.12 -5.89
CA GLY A 14 -20.71 -6.79 -6.41
C GLY A 14 -20.68 -6.98 -7.91
N GLY A 15 -21.54 -6.30 -8.64
CA GLY A 15 -21.64 -6.50 -10.06
C GLY A 15 -20.44 -6.01 -10.85
N ARG A 16 -20.42 -6.40 -12.14
CA ARG A 16 -19.33 -6.03 -12.99
C ARG A 16 -19.14 -4.56 -13.16
N VAL A 17 -20.18 -3.76 -13.05
CA VAL A 17 -20.07 -2.32 -13.16
C VAL A 17 -19.11 -1.79 -12.10
N VAL A 18 -19.17 -2.35 -10.90
CA VAL A 18 -18.27 -1.96 -9.83
C VAL A 18 -16.85 -2.36 -10.16
N GLU A 19 -16.67 -3.53 -10.74
CA GLU A 19 -15.33 -4.03 -11.08
C GLU A 19 -14.66 -3.23 -12.18
N ASN A 20 -15.43 -2.63 -13.06
CA ASN A 20 -14.88 -1.83 -14.14
C ASN A 20 -14.67 -0.37 -13.74
N ARG A 21 -15.02 -0.01 -12.52
CA ARG A 21 -14.89 1.34 -12.04
C ARG A 21 -13.43 1.69 -11.75
N LEU A 22 -13.06 2.89 -12.08
CA LEU A 22 -11.75 3.42 -11.67
C LEU A 22 -11.85 3.97 -10.25
N PRO A 23 -10.73 4.01 -9.53
CA PRO A 23 -10.76 4.49 -8.15
C PRO A 23 -11.12 5.96 -8.08
N SER A 24 -11.80 6.34 -7.02
CA SER A 24 -12.15 7.73 -6.77
C SER A 24 -10.96 8.47 -6.18
N LEU A 25 -11.04 9.79 -6.20
CA LEU A 25 -10.02 10.62 -5.58
C LEU A 25 -9.91 10.34 -4.10
N LEU A 26 -11.04 10.09 -3.43
CA LEU A 26 -11.06 9.78 -2.01
C LEU A 26 -10.32 8.47 -1.73
N GLU A 27 -10.56 7.45 -2.54
CA GLU A 27 -9.86 6.16 -2.40
C GLU A 27 -8.36 6.33 -2.60
N MET A 28 -7.97 7.14 -3.57
CA MET A 28 -6.57 7.41 -3.82
C MET A 28 -5.91 8.10 -2.63
N HIS A 29 -6.56 9.10 -2.06
CA HIS A 29 -6.02 9.78 -0.88
C HIS A 29 -5.93 8.85 0.32
N ALA A 30 -6.94 8.03 0.53
CA ALA A 30 -6.94 7.10 1.65
C ALA A 30 -5.76 6.12 1.59
N LEU A 31 -5.42 5.67 0.39
CA LEU A 31 -4.35 4.71 0.21
C LEU A 31 -2.96 5.37 0.23
N PHE A 32 -2.79 6.50 -0.45
CA PHE A 32 -1.47 7.10 -0.67
C PHE A 32 -1.04 8.11 0.38
N THR A 33 -1.97 8.82 1.01
CA THR A 33 -1.62 9.84 1.99
C THR A 33 -0.77 9.30 3.15
N PRO A 34 -1.10 8.13 3.75
CA PRO A 34 -0.26 7.61 4.84
C PRO A 34 1.17 7.30 4.40
N ILE A 35 1.35 6.83 3.17
CA ILE A 35 2.67 6.49 2.66
C ILE A 35 3.49 7.75 2.43
N TYR A 36 2.90 8.78 1.83
CA TYR A 36 3.59 10.06 1.62
C TYR A 36 3.94 10.72 2.94
N LYS A 37 3.03 10.66 3.92
CA LYS A 37 3.31 11.21 5.24
C LYS A 37 4.49 10.49 5.87
N THR A 38 4.53 9.18 5.75
CA THR A 38 5.63 8.37 6.30
C THR A 38 6.97 8.75 5.69
N LEU A 39 7.01 8.95 4.37
CA LEU A 39 8.25 9.37 3.71
C LEU A 39 8.69 10.76 4.18
N ALA A 40 7.74 11.66 4.37
CA ALA A 40 8.04 12.99 4.90
C ALA A 40 8.57 12.91 6.33
N ASP A 41 7.98 12.06 7.15
CA ASP A 41 8.42 11.87 8.53
C ASP A 41 9.82 11.25 8.59
N LEU A 42 10.12 10.32 7.68
CA LEU A 42 11.47 9.76 7.58
C LEU A 42 12.48 10.84 7.20
N ALA A 43 12.12 11.73 6.30
CA ALA A 43 13.00 12.78 5.86
C ALA A 43 13.28 13.79 7.00
N SER A 44 12.30 14.07 7.85
CA SER A 44 12.45 15.02 8.94
C SER A 44 12.90 14.38 10.26
N GLY A 45 12.95 13.06 10.31
CA GLY A 45 13.32 12.35 11.53
C GLY A 45 12.20 12.27 12.56
N GLU A 46 10.98 12.53 12.15
CA GLU A 46 9.82 12.55 13.06
C GLU A 46 9.05 11.24 13.11
N VAL A 47 9.67 10.14 12.74
CA VAL A 47 8.98 8.86 12.79
C VAL A 47 8.91 8.35 14.22
N GLU A 48 7.84 7.64 14.50
CA GLU A 48 7.69 6.98 15.78
C GLU A 48 8.39 5.63 15.76
N HIS A 49 8.78 5.15 16.92
CA HIS A 49 9.48 3.88 17.05
C HIS A 49 8.81 3.03 18.12
N GLU A 50 8.82 1.73 17.89
CA GLU A 50 8.40 0.77 18.90
C GLU A 50 9.53 -0.22 19.04
N ARG A 51 10.14 -0.28 20.23
CA ARG A 51 11.30 -1.14 20.48
C ARG A 51 12.43 -0.91 19.49
N GLY A 52 12.64 0.36 19.14
CA GLY A 52 13.71 0.73 18.22
C GLY A 52 13.39 0.55 16.74
N ILE A 53 12.18 0.11 16.42
CA ILE A 53 11.78 -0.11 15.04
C ILE A 53 10.87 1.02 14.58
N PRO A 54 11.20 1.69 13.46
CA PRO A 54 10.33 2.75 12.93
C PRO A 54 8.97 2.18 12.54
N ILE A 55 7.91 2.85 12.98
CA ILE A 55 6.54 2.42 12.71
C ILE A 55 5.73 3.53 12.05
N MET A 56 4.67 3.14 11.39
CA MET A 56 3.73 4.06 10.75
C MET A 56 2.30 3.60 10.97
N LEU A 57 1.39 4.54 10.88
CA LEU A 57 -0.02 4.23 10.95
C LEU A 57 -0.55 4.04 9.53
N PHE A 58 -1.12 2.89 9.25
CA PHE A 58 -1.71 2.59 7.95
C PHE A 58 -3.04 1.89 8.14
N ASP A 59 -4.08 2.44 7.54
CA ASP A 59 -5.43 1.88 7.61
C ASP A 59 -5.88 1.60 9.06
N GLY A 60 -5.55 2.54 9.94
CA GLY A 60 -5.96 2.45 11.35
C GLY A 60 -5.11 1.56 12.22
N GLU A 61 -4.06 0.95 11.67
CA GLU A 61 -3.21 0.05 12.43
C GLU A 61 -1.73 0.44 12.33
N TRP A 62 -0.99 0.20 13.39
CA TRP A 62 0.44 0.46 13.41
C TRP A 62 1.19 -0.70 12.77
N ALA A 63 2.14 -0.38 11.92
CA ALA A 63 2.97 -1.38 11.26
C ALA A 63 4.41 -0.88 11.17
N ALA A 64 5.35 -1.81 11.12
CA ALA A 64 6.73 -1.45 10.88
C ALA A 64 6.85 -0.88 9.47
N ILE A 65 7.57 0.23 9.33
CA ILE A 65 7.70 0.89 8.03
C ILE A 65 8.33 -0.04 7.00
N HIS A 66 9.36 -0.79 7.40
CA HIS A 66 10.03 -1.70 6.46
C HIS A 66 9.08 -2.77 5.93
N ALA A 67 8.20 -3.29 6.77
CA ALA A 67 7.22 -4.29 6.35
C ALA A 67 6.19 -3.67 5.40
N ALA A 68 5.76 -2.45 5.68
CA ALA A 68 4.82 -1.74 4.82
C ALA A 68 5.41 -1.49 3.44
N MET A 69 6.68 -1.10 3.39
CA MET A 69 7.36 -0.84 2.10
C MET A 69 7.48 -2.10 1.26
N ILE A 70 7.81 -3.23 1.89
CA ILE A 70 7.88 -4.50 1.18
C ILE A 70 6.49 -4.94 0.71
N GLY A 71 5.48 -4.81 1.58
CA GLY A 71 4.11 -5.15 1.21
C GLY A 71 3.63 -4.32 0.03
N TRP A 72 3.95 -3.03 0.02
CA TRP A 72 3.63 -2.14 -1.08
C TRP A 72 4.32 -2.61 -2.36
N ALA A 73 5.63 -2.86 -2.29
CA ALA A 73 6.41 -3.33 -3.44
C ALA A 73 5.85 -4.63 -4.01
N CYS A 74 5.58 -5.61 -3.16
CA CYS A 74 5.06 -6.90 -3.61
C CYS A 74 3.69 -6.76 -4.27
N CYS A 75 2.82 -5.95 -3.69
CA CYS A 75 1.50 -5.74 -4.24
C CYS A 75 1.55 -5.09 -5.62
N TRP A 76 2.34 -4.03 -5.75
CA TRP A 76 2.44 -3.30 -7.02
C TRP A 76 3.20 -4.06 -8.09
N ASP A 77 4.15 -4.92 -7.69
CA ASP A 77 4.78 -5.84 -8.62
C ASP A 77 3.71 -6.72 -9.29
N ARG A 78 2.76 -7.21 -8.50
CA ARG A 78 1.69 -8.07 -9.02
C ARG A 78 0.68 -7.30 -9.85
N ILE A 79 0.26 -6.14 -9.39
CA ILE A 79 -0.70 -5.31 -10.12
C ILE A 79 -0.14 -4.90 -11.48
N CYS A 80 1.11 -4.49 -11.50
CA CYS A 80 1.74 -4.08 -12.75
C CYS A 80 1.95 -5.26 -13.69
N ALA A 81 2.38 -6.41 -13.16
CA ALA A 81 2.55 -7.61 -13.97
C ALA A 81 1.22 -8.06 -14.58
N ASP A 82 0.14 -7.97 -13.82
CA ASP A 82 -1.19 -8.34 -14.28
C ASP A 82 -1.64 -7.48 -15.46
N GLN A 83 -1.17 -6.24 -15.51
CA GLN A 83 -1.56 -5.29 -16.54
C GLN A 83 -0.49 -5.10 -17.62
N GLY A 84 0.60 -5.86 -17.57
CA GLY A 84 1.67 -5.72 -18.53
C GLY A 84 2.44 -4.40 -18.40
N ILE A 85 2.46 -3.82 -17.22
CA ILE A 85 3.16 -2.57 -16.96
C ILE A 85 4.54 -2.89 -16.36
N GLU A 86 5.57 -2.31 -16.94
CA GLU A 86 6.92 -2.48 -16.44
C GLU A 86 7.10 -1.65 -15.17
N TYR A 87 7.52 -2.27 -14.09
CA TYR A 87 7.66 -1.61 -12.81
C TYR A 87 8.87 -2.18 -12.07
N ASP A 88 9.69 -1.30 -11.52
CA ASP A 88 10.85 -1.70 -10.74
C ASP A 88 10.66 -1.24 -9.30
N SER A 89 10.42 -2.17 -8.38
CA SER A 89 10.21 -1.88 -6.97
C SER A 89 11.50 -1.80 -6.17
N ALA A 90 12.65 -1.89 -6.82
CA ALA A 90 13.94 -1.87 -6.13
C ALA A 90 14.14 -0.71 -5.15
N PRO A 91 13.72 0.53 -5.46
CA PRO A 91 13.88 1.63 -4.50
C PRO A 91 13.16 1.41 -3.19
N LEU A 92 11.96 0.81 -3.21
CA LEU A 92 11.21 0.51 -2.00
C LEU A 92 11.85 -0.63 -1.22
N ARG A 93 12.36 -1.63 -1.92
CA ARG A 93 13.00 -2.77 -1.28
C ARG A 93 14.32 -2.35 -0.65
N LYS A 94 15.03 -1.43 -1.28
CA LYS A 94 16.28 -0.89 -0.73
C LYS A 94 16.00 -0.09 0.54
N LEU A 95 14.99 0.77 0.51
CA LEU A 95 14.59 1.55 1.67
C LEU A 95 14.19 0.63 2.81
N SER A 96 13.38 -0.37 2.52
CA SER A 96 12.95 -1.35 3.50
C SER A 96 14.14 -2.04 4.17
N LYS A 97 15.09 -2.48 3.37
CA LYS A 97 16.27 -3.18 3.88
C LYS A 97 17.10 -2.31 4.81
N LYS A 98 17.29 -1.05 4.45
CA LYS A 98 18.02 -0.11 5.30
C LYS A 98 17.29 0.11 6.62
N LEU A 99 15.97 0.28 6.57
CA LEU A 99 15.17 0.47 7.78
C LEU A 99 15.21 -0.75 8.67
N GLU A 100 15.11 -1.92 8.08
CA GLU A 100 15.12 -3.18 8.83
C GLU A 100 16.45 -3.38 9.55
N ASN A 101 17.55 -3.00 8.92
CA ASN A 101 18.89 -3.20 9.45
C ASN A 101 19.44 -2.01 10.23
N GLY A 102 18.64 -0.98 10.44
CA GLY A 102 19.06 0.18 11.19
C GLY A 102 20.14 1.00 10.50
N VAL A 103 20.23 0.91 9.17
CA VAL A 103 21.20 1.67 8.39
C VAL A 103 20.69 3.07 8.19
N MET A 104 21.56 4.05 8.32
CA MET A 104 21.20 5.44 8.13
C MET A 104 20.70 5.68 6.71
N LEU A 105 19.59 6.40 6.60
CA LEU A 105 19.02 6.73 5.31
C LEU A 105 19.69 7.98 4.74
N GLU A 106 19.86 7.97 3.43
CA GLU A 106 20.32 9.14 2.71
C GLU A 106 19.09 9.82 2.09
N GLU A 107 19.22 11.09 1.79
CA GLU A 107 18.15 11.84 1.16
C GLU A 107 17.72 11.17 -0.15
N SER A 108 18.69 10.66 -0.91
CA SER A 108 18.39 9.98 -2.18
C SER A 108 17.55 8.71 -1.99
N ASP A 109 17.69 8.01 -0.86
CA ASP A 109 16.88 6.83 -0.58
C ASP A 109 15.40 7.20 -0.49
N ILE A 110 15.11 8.31 0.18
CA ILE A 110 13.74 8.77 0.37
C ILE A 110 13.18 9.32 -0.94
N GLU A 111 13.98 10.09 -1.66
CA GLU A 111 13.53 10.66 -2.94
C GLU A 111 13.25 9.58 -3.98
N GLN A 112 14.08 8.56 -4.05
CA GLN A 112 13.86 7.44 -4.96
C GLN A 112 12.61 6.65 -4.58
N ALA A 113 12.41 6.43 -3.28
CA ALA A 113 11.20 5.76 -2.80
C ALA A 113 9.96 6.59 -3.13
N LYS A 114 10.04 7.90 -2.94
CA LYS A 114 8.92 8.80 -3.24
C LYS A 114 8.56 8.76 -4.72
N ALA A 115 9.56 8.80 -5.59
CA ALA A 115 9.32 8.70 -7.03
C ALA A 115 8.69 7.36 -7.40
N ASN A 116 9.09 6.30 -6.71
CA ASN A 116 8.55 4.97 -6.92
C ASN A 116 7.08 4.91 -6.49
N ILE A 117 6.75 5.47 -5.34
CA ILE A 117 5.37 5.57 -4.86
C ILE A 117 4.54 6.39 -5.85
N GLU A 118 5.09 7.50 -6.35
CA GLU A 118 4.39 8.33 -7.32
C GLU A 118 4.07 7.57 -8.60
N PHE A 119 4.98 6.71 -9.05
CA PHE A 119 4.73 5.85 -10.19
C PHE A 119 3.54 4.92 -9.91
N THR A 120 3.51 4.30 -8.73
CA THR A 120 2.39 3.41 -8.38
C THR A 120 1.08 4.19 -8.27
N ARG A 121 1.14 5.47 -7.88
CA ARG A 121 -0.05 6.31 -7.86
C ARG A 121 -0.62 6.53 -9.26
N GLN A 122 0.26 6.75 -10.24
CA GLN A 122 -0.18 6.89 -11.62
C GLN A 122 -0.81 5.61 -12.15
N VAL A 123 -0.25 4.46 -11.77
CA VAL A 123 -0.83 3.17 -12.14
C VAL A 123 -2.19 2.98 -11.47
N PHE A 124 -2.29 3.34 -10.19
CA PHE A 124 -3.53 3.20 -9.43
C PHE A 124 -4.67 3.96 -10.11
N ARG A 125 -4.41 5.16 -10.58
CA ARG A 125 -5.43 5.99 -11.23
C ARG A 125 -6.03 5.33 -12.47
N ARG A 126 -5.30 4.43 -13.10
CA ARG A 126 -5.72 3.76 -14.33
C ARG A 126 -6.14 2.32 -14.11
N THR A 127 -6.09 1.84 -12.88
CA THR A 127 -6.37 0.45 -12.55
C THR A 127 -7.81 0.31 -12.08
N THR A 128 -8.54 -0.63 -12.67
CA THR A 128 -9.95 -0.84 -12.31
C THR A 128 -10.08 -1.49 -10.94
N ALA A 129 -11.24 -1.30 -10.33
CA ALA A 129 -11.54 -1.89 -9.03
C ALA A 129 -11.42 -3.41 -9.04
N GLY A 130 -11.73 -4.06 -10.16
CA GLY A 130 -11.59 -5.51 -10.27
C GLY A 130 -10.16 -5.98 -10.12
N VAL A 131 -9.21 -5.28 -10.74
CA VAL A 131 -7.80 -5.62 -10.63
C VAL A 131 -7.31 -5.33 -9.21
N LEU A 132 -7.69 -4.18 -8.65
CA LEU A 132 -7.28 -3.83 -7.29
C LEU A 132 -7.83 -4.82 -6.27
N LYS A 133 -9.03 -5.33 -6.49
CA LYS A 133 -9.64 -6.30 -5.61
C LYS A 133 -8.87 -7.63 -5.59
N ARG A 134 -8.30 -8.02 -6.71
CA ARG A 134 -7.51 -9.25 -6.78
C ARG A 134 -6.18 -9.11 -6.04
N HIS A 135 -5.69 -7.89 -5.85
CA HIS A 135 -4.39 -7.62 -5.25
C HIS A 135 -4.52 -6.55 -4.17
N SER A 136 -5.05 -6.92 -3.01
CA SER A 136 -5.26 -5.96 -1.92
C SER A 136 -3.94 -5.49 -1.32
N VAL A 137 -3.67 -4.19 -1.45
CA VAL A 137 -2.46 -3.58 -0.88
C VAL A 137 -2.46 -3.67 0.64
N THR A 138 -3.59 -3.30 1.26
CA THR A 138 -3.72 -3.33 2.72
C THR A 138 -3.49 -4.74 3.26
N GLU A 139 -4.10 -5.72 2.61
CA GLU A 139 -3.97 -7.11 3.02
C GLU A 139 -2.54 -7.60 2.89
N GLN A 140 -1.87 -7.24 1.79
CA GLN A 140 -0.49 -7.64 1.57
C GLN A 140 0.46 -7.03 2.62
N ILE A 141 0.23 -5.78 2.99
CA ILE A 141 1.02 -5.13 4.02
C ILE A 141 0.81 -5.84 5.36
N ALA A 142 -0.42 -6.19 5.69
CA ALA A 142 -0.73 -6.90 6.92
C ALA A 142 -0.05 -8.27 6.96
N ILE A 143 -0.07 -9.00 5.85
CA ILE A 143 0.58 -10.30 5.76
C ILE A 143 2.09 -10.18 6.00
N GLU A 144 2.72 -9.21 5.35
CA GLU A 144 4.15 -9.01 5.50
C GLU A 144 4.53 -8.61 6.93
N PHE A 145 3.69 -7.79 7.56
CA PHE A 145 3.90 -7.38 8.94
C PHE A 145 3.81 -8.58 9.88
N GLU A 146 2.81 -9.42 9.72
CA GLU A 146 2.64 -10.60 10.55
C GLU A 146 3.78 -11.59 10.38
N LYS A 147 4.21 -11.83 9.16
CA LYS A 147 5.32 -12.72 8.88
C LYS A 147 6.58 -12.28 9.61
N ARG A 148 6.86 -10.98 9.56
CA ARG A 148 8.07 -10.47 10.18
C ARG A 148 7.99 -10.50 11.70
N ASN A 149 6.82 -10.25 12.25
CA ASN A 149 6.63 -10.32 13.69
C ASN A 149 6.78 -11.74 14.20
N LEU A 150 6.22 -12.71 13.48
CA LEU A 150 6.35 -14.11 13.86
C LEU A 150 7.79 -14.56 13.82
N ILE A 151 8.53 -14.14 12.83
CA ILE A 151 9.96 -14.45 12.75
C ILE A 151 10.71 -13.87 13.94
N LYS A 152 10.38 -12.63 14.31
CA LYS A 152 11.01 -11.99 15.44
C LYS A 152 10.70 -12.69 16.75
N GLU A 153 9.47 -13.08 16.93
CA GLU A 153 9.06 -13.76 18.14
C GLU A 153 9.69 -15.15 18.25
N ALA A 154 9.91 -15.79 17.13
CA ALA A 154 10.54 -17.10 17.10
C ALA A 154 12.05 -17.05 17.38
N ALA A 155 12.65 -15.90 17.09
CA ALA A 155 14.07 -15.72 17.33
C ALA A 155 14.35 -15.39 18.77
#